data_9413253f1bd24bfa0e282275479ce6ab
#
_entry.id   9413253f1bd24bfa0e282275479ce6ab
#
_cell.length_a   1.000
_cell.length_b   1.000
_cell.length_c   1.000
_cell.angle_alpha   90.00
_cell.angle_beta   90.00
_cell.angle_gamma   90.00
#
_symmetry.space_group_name_H-M   'P 1'
#
loop_
_entity.id
_entity.type
_entity.pdbx_description
1 polymer ?
#
loop_
_entity_poly.entity_id
_entity_poly.type
_entity_poly.pdbx_seq_one_letter_code
_entity_poly.pdbx_strand_id
1 'polypeptide(L)'
;ASDVFEELGGKVDLIIEAESCSIGIESTIVDLTVDRPVILRPGIIDQEKISMVLGEDVVERVSKTNKAPGSHPVHYAPNTPLTIVYRDQLEKFLHKDTNGLSVAVLGRSIRPQFSGAAVWQVAPTDSLPYAKNLYSLLRRLDKSGCELIAVEEPPYRGEWMAVHDRLKKSSIPKMALLEFIRNVKEKKFKNIQHGTNK
;
A
#
# COMPACT_ATOMS: atom_id res chain seq x y z
N ALA A 1 -17.95 -3.50 8.01
CA ALA A 1 -18.25 -3.64 9.46
C ALA A 1 -17.16 -4.42 10.19
N SER A 2 -16.74 -5.60 9.70
CA SER A 2 -15.74 -6.44 10.39
C SER A 2 -14.45 -5.69 10.73
N ASP A 3 -13.94 -4.90 9.80
CA ASP A 3 -12.70 -4.13 9.96
C ASP A 3 -12.85 -3.04 11.02
N VAL A 4 -14.00 -2.37 11.04
CA VAL A 4 -14.31 -1.37 12.07
C VAL A 4 -14.42 -2.03 13.44
N PHE A 5 -15.00 -3.23 13.51
CA PHE A 5 -15.09 -3.99 14.74
C PHE A 5 -13.72 -4.45 15.24
N GLU A 6 -12.82 -4.91 14.34
CA GLU A 6 -11.45 -5.29 14.71
C GLU A 6 -10.65 -4.11 15.30
N GLU A 7 -10.84 -2.90 14.77
CA GLU A 7 -10.05 -1.71 15.18
C GLU A 7 -10.70 -0.90 16.32
N LEU A 8 -12.02 -0.81 16.32
CA LEU A 8 -12.78 0.07 17.21
C LEU A 8 -13.77 -0.67 18.10
N GLY A 9 -13.82 -1.99 18.06
CA GLY A 9 -14.71 -2.79 18.92
C GLY A 9 -14.56 -2.41 20.40
N GLY A 10 -15.68 -2.11 21.06
CA GLY A 10 -15.71 -1.58 22.43
C GLY A 10 -15.42 -0.09 22.59
N LYS A 11 -15.09 0.64 21.50
CA LYS A 11 -14.91 2.10 21.49
C LYS A 11 -16.06 2.83 20.79
N VAL A 12 -16.95 2.11 20.13
CA VAL A 12 -18.14 2.60 19.48
C VAL A 12 -19.35 1.76 19.91
N ASP A 13 -20.51 2.40 20.06
CA ASP A 13 -21.72 1.76 20.58
C ASP A 13 -22.43 0.94 19.52
N LEU A 14 -22.33 1.34 18.26
CA LEU A 14 -23.03 0.71 17.13
C LEU A 14 -22.21 0.80 15.85
N ILE A 15 -22.15 -0.33 15.11
CA ILE A 15 -21.58 -0.38 13.76
C ILE A 15 -22.68 -0.76 12.80
N ILE A 16 -23.01 0.16 11.88
CA ILE A 16 -24.01 -0.07 10.82
C ILE A 16 -23.28 -0.62 9.60
N GLU A 17 -23.63 -1.83 9.17
CA GLU A 17 -23.12 -2.42 7.96
C GLU A 17 -23.91 -1.93 6.75
N ALA A 18 -23.20 -1.51 5.71
CA ALA A 18 -23.72 -1.13 4.43
C ALA A 18 -22.96 -1.84 3.30
N GLU A 19 -23.40 -1.66 2.07
CA GLU A 19 -22.70 -2.17 0.90
C GLU A 19 -21.28 -1.59 0.78
N SER A 20 -20.41 -2.31 0.06
CA SER A 20 -19.04 -1.85 -0.23
C SER A 20 -19.04 -0.52 -0.97
N CYS A 21 -18.20 0.41 -0.54
CA CYS A 21 -18.02 1.69 -1.21
C CYS A 21 -17.71 1.52 -2.71
N SER A 22 -18.28 2.36 -3.55
CA SER A 22 -18.07 2.31 -5.01
C SER A 22 -16.62 2.66 -5.40
N ILE A 23 -15.94 3.51 -4.62
CA ILE A 23 -14.59 4.03 -4.90
C ILE A 23 -13.50 3.29 -4.10
N GLY A 24 -13.71 3.06 -2.81
CA GLY A 24 -12.83 2.28 -1.93
C GLY A 24 -11.61 3.01 -1.38
N ILE A 25 -11.28 4.22 -1.86
CA ILE A 25 -10.29 5.13 -1.27
C ILE A 25 -10.92 6.49 -1.00
N GLU A 26 -10.24 7.30 -0.19
CA GLU A 26 -10.75 8.60 0.22
C GLU A 26 -10.73 9.61 -0.93
N SER A 27 -11.59 10.64 -0.79
CA SER A 27 -11.71 11.75 -1.73
C SER A 27 -10.42 12.56 -1.89
N THR A 28 -10.29 13.25 -3.00
CA THR A 28 -9.31 14.32 -3.18
C THR A 28 -9.62 15.47 -2.23
N ILE A 29 -8.58 16.04 -1.61
CA ILE A 29 -8.69 17.25 -0.79
C ILE A 29 -7.88 18.34 -1.47
N VAL A 30 -8.52 19.47 -1.76
CA VAL A 30 -7.90 20.65 -2.37
C VAL A 30 -7.92 21.79 -1.36
N ASP A 31 -6.80 22.46 -1.17
CA ASP A 31 -6.69 23.71 -0.41
C ASP A 31 -6.87 24.88 -1.36
N LEU A 32 -7.91 25.66 -1.14
CA LEU A 32 -8.24 26.88 -1.87
C LEU A 32 -7.95 28.15 -1.05
N THR A 33 -7.30 28.02 0.11
CA THR A 33 -6.98 29.16 1.00
C THR A 33 -5.63 29.80 0.66
N VAL A 34 -4.94 29.30 -0.35
CA VAL A 34 -3.65 29.75 -0.83
C VAL A 34 -3.75 30.33 -2.24
N ASP A 35 -2.76 31.11 -2.68
CA ASP A 35 -2.79 31.82 -3.98
C ASP A 35 -2.99 30.88 -5.19
N ARG A 36 -2.47 29.69 -5.13
CA ARG A 36 -2.72 28.64 -6.15
C ARG A 36 -3.31 27.42 -5.46
N PRO A 37 -4.40 26.84 -6.01
CA PRO A 37 -4.99 25.63 -5.45
C PRO A 37 -3.99 24.49 -5.31
N VAL A 38 -4.01 23.81 -4.16
CA VAL A 38 -3.04 22.75 -3.82
C VAL A 38 -3.77 21.47 -3.45
N ILE A 39 -3.40 20.34 -4.08
CA ILE A 39 -3.89 19.03 -3.66
C ILE A 39 -3.16 18.62 -2.37
N LEU A 40 -3.90 18.54 -1.27
CA LEU A 40 -3.40 18.07 0.02
C LEU A 40 -3.43 16.55 0.13
N ARG A 41 -4.40 15.91 -0.53
CA ARG A 41 -4.54 14.46 -0.61
C ARG A 41 -5.07 14.06 -1.98
N PRO A 42 -4.31 13.29 -2.77
CA PRO A 42 -4.81 12.78 -4.03
C PRO A 42 -5.92 11.74 -3.80
N GLY A 43 -6.97 11.80 -4.60
CA GLY A 43 -8.10 10.89 -4.66
C GLY A 43 -8.42 10.51 -6.10
N ILE A 44 -9.60 9.93 -6.34
CA ILE A 44 -10.05 9.47 -7.67
C ILE A 44 -10.18 10.63 -8.68
N ILE A 45 -10.52 11.83 -8.19
CA ILE A 45 -10.52 13.01 -9.04
C ILE A 45 -9.08 13.52 -9.07
N ASP A 46 -8.44 13.35 -10.22
CA ASP A 46 -7.04 13.71 -10.42
C ASP A 46 -6.84 15.23 -10.60
N GLN A 47 -5.58 15.63 -10.61
CA GLN A 47 -5.16 17.03 -10.73
C GLN A 47 -5.69 17.67 -12.04
N GLU A 48 -5.63 16.94 -13.14
CA GLU A 48 -6.04 17.44 -14.47
C GLU A 48 -7.53 17.80 -14.50
N LYS A 49 -8.38 16.93 -13.96
CA LYS A 49 -9.83 17.19 -13.86
C LYS A 49 -10.15 18.38 -12.96
N ILE A 50 -9.43 18.55 -11.87
CA ILE A 50 -9.63 19.68 -10.96
C ILE A 50 -9.18 20.97 -11.64
N SER A 51 -8.00 20.99 -12.27
CA SER A 51 -7.48 22.14 -13.03
C SER A 51 -8.44 22.58 -14.13
N MET A 52 -9.03 21.60 -14.85
CA MET A 52 -10.02 21.87 -15.90
C MET A 52 -11.26 22.59 -15.36
N VAL A 53 -11.75 22.18 -14.18
CA VAL A 53 -12.95 22.79 -13.56
C VAL A 53 -12.65 24.17 -13.00
N LEU A 54 -11.47 24.37 -12.41
CA LEU A 54 -11.07 25.65 -11.81
C LEU A 54 -10.62 26.67 -12.87
N GLY A 55 -10.24 26.23 -14.07
CA GLY A 55 -9.69 27.09 -15.11
C GLY A 55 -8.26 27.57 -14.83
N GLU A 56 -7.58 26.96 -13.87
CA GLU A 56 -6.21 27.27 -13.49
C GLU A 56 -5.45 26.00 -13.04
N ASP A 57 -4.11 26.06 -13.07
CA ASP A 57 -3.27 24.94 -12.66
C ASP A 57 -3.34 24.71 -11.15
N VAL A 58 -3.73 23.50 -10.79
CA VAL A 58 -3.64 22.99 -9.43
C VAL A 58 -2.26 22.33 -9.24
N VAL A 59 -1.61 22.58 -8.15
CA VAL A 59 -0.29 21.98 -7.86
C VAL A 59 -0.39 20.87 -6.82
N GLU A 60 0.46 19.86 -6.94
CA GLU A 60 0.64 18.90 -5.86
C GLU A 60 1.38 19.55 -4.70
N ARG A 61 1.04 19.13 -3.48
CA ARG A 61 1.62 19.69 -2.27
C ARG A 61 3.14 19.55 -2.21
N VAL A 62 3.83 20.67 -2.16
CA VAL A 62 5.29 20.75 -1.93
C VAL A 62 5.63 21.03 -0.45
N SER A 63 4.68 21.53 0.35
CA SER A 63 4.92 22.01 1.72
C SER A 63 4.27 21.15 2.81
N LYS A 64 4.91 21.11 4.00
CA LYS A 64 4.46 20.36 5.20
C LYS A 64 3.45 21.14 6.06
N THR A 65 3.03 22.35 5.67
CA THR A 65 2.34 23.29 6.56
C THR A 65 0.84 23.02 6.76
N ASN A 66 0.11 22.58 5.74
CA ASN A 66 -1.31 22.30 5.87
C ASN A 66 -1.55 20.79 6.04
N LYS A 67 -2.07 20.40 7.21
CA LYS A 67 -2.40 19.00 7.51
C LYS A 67 -3.83 18.69 7.06
N ALA A 68 -3.98 17.63 6.26
CA ALA A 68 -5.28 17.06 5.93
C ALA A 68 -5.42 15.67 6.60
N PRO A 69 -6.63 15.18 6.84
CA PRO A 69 -6.83 13.80 7.25
C PRO A 69 -6.14 12.83 6.28
N GLY A 70 -5.40 11.86 6.80
CA GLY A 70 -4.60 10.93 5.98
C GLY A 70 -3.27 11.51 5.46
N SER A 71 -2.79 12.66 5.99
CA SER A 71 -1.48 13.22 5.63
C SER A 71 -0.32 12.66 6.46
N HIS A 72 -0.58 11.76 7.41
CA HIS A 72 0.48 11.10 8.18
C HIS A 72 1.38 10.25 7.27
N PRO A 73 2.71 10.25 7.53
CA PRO A 73 3.68 9.49 6.72
C PRO A 73 3.41 7.99 6.71
N VAL A 74 2.89 7.44 7.81
CA VAL A 74 2.46 6.04 7.94
C VAL A 74 0.96 6.03 8.21
N HIS A 75 0.19 5.46 7.28
CA HIS A 75 -1.25 5.35 7.39
C HIS A 75 -1.73 4.16 6.55
N TYR A 76 -2.74 3.44 7.01
CA TYR A 76 -3.28 2.25 6.34
C TYR A 76 -2.26 1.11 6.15
N ALA A 77 -1.14 1.13 6.88
CA ALA A 77 -0.13 0.11 6.78
C ALA A 77 -0.65 -1.23 7.33
N PRO A 78 -0.46 -2.34 6.61
CA PRO A 78 -0.68 -3.67 7.17
C PRO A 78 0.29 -3.94 8.33
N ASN A 79 -0.03 -4.94 9.17
CA ASN A 79 0.88 -5.38 10.22
C ASN A 79 2.14 -6.04 9.63
N THR A 80 1.97 -6.79 8.54
CA THR A 80 3.07 -7.35 7.76
C THR A 80 3.79 -6.24 7.01
N PRO A 81 5.12 -6.10 7.15
CA PRO A 81 5.89 -5.10 6.41
C PRO A 81 5.59 -5.15 4.91
N LEU A 82 5.40 -3.98 4.30
CA LEU A 82 5.07 -3.85 2.90
C LEU A 82 6.15 -3.05 2.16
N THR A 83 6.52 -3.51 0.98
CA THR A 83 7.41 -2.79 0.06
C THR A 83 6.83 -2.72 -1.34
N ILE A 84 7.17 -1.65 -2.07
CA ILE A 84 6.83 -1.48 -3.48
C ILE A 84 8.05 -1.88 -4.30
N VAL A 85 7.84 -2.71 -5.33
CA VAL A 85 8.91 -3.23 -6.18
C VAL A 85 8.56 -2.98 -7.64
N TYR A 86 9.51 -2.46 -8.41
CA TYR A 86 9.36 -2.28 -9.84
C TYR A 86 9.11 -3.62 -10.53
N ARG A 87 8.25 -3.62 -11.54
CA ARG A 87 7.84 -4.83 -12.26
C ARG A 87 9.02 -5.63 -12.80
N ASP A 88 9.97 -4.96 -13.41
CA ASP A 88 11.18 -5.56 -13.98
C ASP A 88 12.17 -6.10 -12.92
N GLN A 89 12.04 -5.66 -11.68
CA GLN A 89 12.88 -6.09 -10.55
C GLN A 89 12.21 -7.14 -9.66
N LEU A 90 10.90 -7.36 -9.81
CA LEU A 90 10.11 -8.18 -8.89
C LEU A 90 10.62 -9.62 -8.82
N GLU A 91 10.93 -10.25 -9.95
CA GLU A 91 11.46 -11.62 -9.98
C GLU A 91 12.83 -11.70 -9.28
N LYS A 92 13.75 -10.79 -9.61
CA LYS A 92 15.05 -10.70 -8.94
C LYS A 92 14.90 -10.49 -7.44
N PHE A 93 14.01 -9.59 -7.04
CA PHE A 93 13.72 -9.31 -5.64
C PHE A 93 13.27 -10.58 -4.90
N LEU A 94 12.30 -11.31 -5.45
CA LEU A 94 11.76 -12.52 -4.83
C LEU A 94 12.80 -13.63 -4.70
N HIS A 95 13.70 -13.80 -5.67
CA HIS A 95 14.69 -14.89 -5.66
C HIS A 95 15.98 -14.56 -4.93
N LYS A 96 16.42 -13.31 -4.94
CA LYS A 96 17.74 -12.93 -4.43
C LYS A 96 17.72 -12.03 -3.20
N ASP A 97 16.78 -11.11 -3.15
CA ASP A 97 16.84 -10.02 -2.17
C ASP A 97 16.05 -10.32 -0.89
N THR A 98 15.10 -11.27 -0.96
CA THR A 98 14.26 -11.64 0.20
C THR A 98 14.94 -12.57 1.20
N ASN A 99 16.06 -13.17 0.84
CA ASN A 99 16.82 -14.07 1.72
C ASN A 99 15.98 -15.21 2.35
N GLY A 100 15.06 -15.80 1.59
CA GLY A 100 14.21 -16.92 2.04
C GLY A 100 13.06 -16.51 2.95
N LEU A 101 12.66 -15.22 2.95
CA LEU A 101 11.39 -14.80 3.53
C LEU A 101 10.22 -15.40 2.74
N SER A 102 9.14 -15.74 3.43
CA SER A 102 7.87 -16.00 2.78
C SER A 102 7.24 -14.69 2.35
N VAL A 103 7.05 -14.50 1.04
CA VAL A 103 6.56 -13.24 0.48
C VAL A 103 5.19 -13.41 -0.14
N ALA A 104 4.25 -12.55 0.26
CA ALA A 104 2.98 -12.37 -0.41
C ALA A 104 3.10 -11.25 -1.45
N VAL A 105 2.65 -11.48 -2.67
CA VAL A 105 2.75 -10.52 -3.77
C VAL A 105 1.38 -10.01 -4.19
N LEU A 106 1.26 -8.70 -4.31
CA LEU A 106 0.19 -8.04 -5.06
C LEU A 106 0.72 -7.69 -6.45
N GLY A 107 0.45 -8.57 -7.42
CA GLY A 107 0.88 -8.40 -8.80
C GLY A 107 -0.26 -7.92 -9.69
N ARG A 108 0.06 -7.22 -10.78
CA ARG A 108 -0.91 -6.78 -11.81
C ARG A 108 -1.03 -7.77 -12.97
N SER A 109 -0.27 -8.84 -12.93
CA SER A 109 -0.27 -9.93 -13.91
C SER A 109 -0.47 -11.29 -13.25
N ILE A 110 -0.76 -12.29 -14.05
CA ILE A 110 -0.84 -13.68 -13.59
C ILE A 110 0.53 -14.07 -13.00
N ARG A 111 0.49 -14.85 -11.94
CA ARG A 111 1.68 -15.36 -11.27
C ARG A 111 2.61 -16.07 -12.27
N PRO A 112 3.89 -15.65 -12.39
CA PRO A 112 4.87 -16.41 -13.16
C PRO A 112 5.07 -17.81 -12.56
N GLN A 113 5.35 -18.81 -13.41
CA GLN A 113 5.47 -20.21 -13.01
C GLN A 113 6.53 -20.42 -11.90
N PHE A 114 7.61 -19.66 -11.95
CA PHE A 114 8.73 -19.72 -10.99
C PHE A 114 8.91 -18.40 -10.25
N SER A 115 7.85 -17.84 -9.71
CA SER A 115 7.90 -16.51 -9.09
C SER A 115 8.64 -16.43 -7.75
N GLY A 116 8.85 -17.56 -7.05
CA GLY A 116 9.40 -17.56 -5.68
C GLY A 116 8.46 -16.99 -4.61
N ALA A 117 7.30 -16.49 -4.98
CA ALA A 117 6.32 -15.97 -4.02
C ALA A 117 5.54 -17.10 -3.33
N ALA A 118 5.30 -17.00 -2.02
CA ALA A 118 4.46 -17.94 -1.28
C ALA A 118 2.98 -17.74 -1.63
N VAL A 119 2.53 -16.49 -1.69
CA VAL A 119 1.17 -16.08 -2.07
C VAL A 119 1.25 -15.08 -3.22
N TRP A 120 0.35 -15.22 -4.19
CA TRP A 120 0.23 -14.29 -5.31
C TRP A 120 -1.23 -13.89 -5.48
N GLN A 121 -1.52 -12.62 -5.25
CA GLN A 121 -2.82 -12.01 -5.49
C GLN A 121 -2.75 -11.14 -6.73
N VAL A 122 -3.63 -11.38 -7.70
CA VAL A 122 -3.73 -10.54 -8.89
C VAL A 122 -4.62 -9.34 -8.57
N ALA A 123 -4.09 -8.15 -8.78
CA ALA A 123 -4.83 -6.90 -8.67
C ALA A 123 -5.47 -6.52 -10.03
N PRO A 124 -6.53 -5.72 -10.03
CA PRO A 124 -7.07 -5.14 -11.25
C PRO A 124 -6.02 -4.34 -12.04
N THR A 125 -6.13 -4.36 -13.36
CA THR A 125 -5.21 -3.65 -14.27
C THR A 125 -5.50 -2.16 -14.39
N ASP A 126 -6.74 -1.76 -14.14
CA ASP A 126 -7.22 -0.38 -14.25
C ASP A 126 -7.21 0.32 -12.90
N SER A 127 -6.94 1.63 -12.91
CA SER A 127 -6.74 2.44 -11.69
C SER A 127 -7.96 2.45 -10.77
N LEU A 128 -9.16 2.58 -11.31
CA LEU A 128 -10.40 2.68 -10.54
C LEU A 128 -10.77 1.36 -9.82
N PRO A 129 -10.83 0.21 -10.51
CA PRO A 129 -11.01 -1.08 -9.84
C PRO A 129 -9.86 -1.43 -8.89
N TYR A 130 -8.62 -1.03 -9.20
CA TYR A 130 -7.48 -1.23 -8.30
C TYR A 130 -7.68 -0.45 -7.00
N ALA A 131 -7.99 0.86 -7.09
CA ALA A 131 -8.25 1.72 -5.95
C ALA A 131 -9.41 1.18 -5.09
N LYS A 132 -10.51 0.76 -5.73
CA LYS A 132 -11.66 0.17 -5.04
C LYS A 132 -11.30 -1.04 -4.19
N ASN A 133 -10.39 -1.88 -4.67
CA ASN A 133 -10.03 -3.13 -4.02
C ASN A 133 -8.75 -3.04 -3.17
N LEU A 134 -8.04 -1.91 -3.17
CA LEU A 134 -6.70 -1.78 -2.59
C LEU A 134 -6.63 -2.29 -1.15
N TYR A 135 -7.43 -1.74 -0.27
CA TYR A 135 -7.38 -2.09 1.16
C TYR A 135 -7.81 -3.52 1.44
N SER A 136 -8.82 -4.02 0.73
CA SER A 136 -9.26 -5.41 0.87
C SER A 136 -8.21 -6.41 0.37
N LEU A 137 -7.46 -6.05 -0.68
CA LEU A 137 -6.34 -6.85 -1.19
C LEU A 137 -5.17 -6.85 -0.20
N LEU A 138 -4.77 -5.69 0.31
CA LEU A 138 -3.70 -5.58 1.30
C LEU A 138 -4.04 -6.35 2.58
N ARG A 139 -5.28 -6.25 3.07
CA ARG A 139 -5.72 -6.99 4.26
C ARG A 139 -5.71 -8.51 4.06
N ARG A 140 -6.08 -8.99 2.87
CA ARG A 140 -5.96 -10.42 2.56
C ARG A 140 -4.52 -10.90 2.57
N LEU A 141 -3.60 -10.09 2.04
CA LEU A 141 -2.17 -10.41 2.07
C LEU A 141 -1.62 -10.34 3.49
N ASP A 142 -2.04 -9.38 4.31
CA ASP A 142 -1.67 -9.26 5.71
C ASP A 142 -2.08 -10.52 6.53
N LYS A 143 -3.26 -11.06 6.24
CA LYS A 143 -3.77 -12.31 6.86
C LYS A 143 -3.19 -13.60 6.24
N SER A 144 -2.29 -13.52 5.26
CA SER A 144 -1.72 -14.70 4.59
C SER A 144 -0.68 -15.47 5.40
N GLY A 145 -0.21 -14.91 6.50
CA GLY A 145 0.88 -15.48 7.32
C GLY A 145 2.27 -15.34 6.69
N CYS A 146 2.40 -14.58 5.59
CA CYS A 146 3.70 -14.26 5.02
C CYS A 146 4.46 -13.22 5.86
N GLU A 147 5.79 -13.22 5.74
CA GLU A 147 6.67 -12.35 6.51
C GLU A 147 6.84 -10.98 5.85
N LEU A 148 6.54 -10.85 4.56
CA LEU A 148 6.69 -9.63 3.78
C LEU A 148 5.60 -9.54 2.71
N ILE A 149 5.09 -8.34 2.46
CA ILE A 149 4.23 -8.04 1.31
C ILE A 149 5.04 -7.26 0.29
N ALA A 150 5.09 -7.74 -0.95
CA ALA A 150 5.65 -7.04 -2.09
C ALA A 150 4.54 -6.62 -3.04
N VAL A 151 4.45 -5.33 -3.33
CA VAL A 151 3.47 -4.78 -4.28
C VAL A 151 4.18 -4.44 -5.58
N GLU A 152 3.74 -5.03 -6.70
CA GLU A 152 4.19 -4.61 -8.03
C GLU A 152 3.77 -3.15 -8.24
N GLU A 153 4.74 -2.27 -8.53
CA GLU A 153 4.48 -0.85 -8.68
C GLU A 153 3.44 -0.58 -9.78
N PRO A 154 2.37 0.16 -9.47
CA PRO A 154 1.41 0.59 -10.47
C PRO A 154 2.02 1.56 -11.48
N PRO A 155 1.39 1.78 -12.67
CA PRO A 155 1.87 2.78 -13.64
C PRO A 155 1.92 4.18 -13.03
N TYR A 156 2.98 4.93 -13.32
CA TYR A 156 3.13 6.31 -12.86
C TYR A 156 2.40 7.26 -13.83
N ARG A 157 1.08 7.41 -13.66
CA ARG A 157 0.20 8.29 -14.44
C ARG A 157 -0.79 8.98 -13.51
N GLY A 158 -1.41 10.09 -13.96
CA GLY A 158 -2.30 10.92 -13.15
C GLY A 158 -3.41 10.15 -12.42
N GLU A 159 -4.10 9.25 -13.12
CA GLU A 159 -5.19 8.44 -12.56
C GLU A 159 -4.73 7.41 -11.50
N TRP A 160 -3.41 7.18 -11.36
CA TRP A 160 -2.83 6.27 -10.38
C TRP A 160 -2.27 6.97 -9.15
N MET A 161 -2.22 8.31 -9.14
CA MET A 161 -1.58 9.09 -8.07
C MET A 161 -2.16 8.80 -6.68
N ALA A 162 -3.49 8.62 -6.61
CA ALA A 162 -4.14 8.25 -5.36
C ALA A 162 -3.69 6.87 -4.84
N VAL A 163 -3.54 5.89 -5.72
CA VAL A 163 -3.04 4.55 -5.37
C VAL A 163 -1.59 4.63 -4.93
N HIS A 164 -0.75 5.38 -5.65
CA HIS A 164 0.65 5.60 -5.26
C HIS A 164 0.78 6.24 -3.88
N ASP A 165 -0.01 7.27 -3.59
CA ASP A 165 -0.01 7.92 -2.26
C ASP A 165 -0.33 6.92 -1.14
N ARG A 166 -1.36 6.08 -1.32
CA ARG A 166 -1.75 5.06 -0.33
C ARG A 166 -0.70 3.98 -0.16
N LEU A 167 -0.16 3.44 -1.25
CA LEU A 167 0.90 2.43 -1.21
C LEU A 167 2.17 2.97 -0.57
N LYS A 168 2.57 4.20 -0.90
CA LYS A 168 3.74 4.87 -0.30
C LYS A 168 3.58 5.03 1.21
N LYS A 169 2.39 5.42 1.69
CA LYS A 169 2.07 5.56 3.12
C LYS A 169 1.96 4.22 3.84
N SER A 170 1.66 3.14 3.12
CA SER A 170 1.58 1.78 3.65
C SER A 170 2.93 1.06 3.64
N SER A 171 3.92 1.57 2.90
CA SER A 171 5.22 0.92 2.72
C SER A 171 6.24 1.35 3.75
N ILE A 172 7.13 0.42 4.10
CA ILE A 172 8.29 0.72 4.94
C ILE A 172 9.42 1.36 4.10
N PRO A 173 10.21 2.29 4.65
CA PRO A 173 11.37 2.86 3.98
C PRO A 173 12.39 1.78 3.58
N LYS A 174 13.09 1.97 2.45
CA LYS A 174 14.08 1.02 1.93
C LYS A 174 15.13 0.59 2.97
N MET A 175 15.61 1.52 3.78
CA MET A 175 16.58 1.19 4.85
C MET A 175 15.99 0.28 5.91
N ALA A 176 14.75 0.55 6.32
CA ALA A 176 14.03 -0.30 7.28
C ALA A 176 13.74 -1.69 6.70
N LEU A 177 13.45 -1.80 5.39
CA LEU A 177 13.30 -3.08 4.71
C LEU A 177 14.59 -3.91 4.77
N LEU A 178 15.74 -3.31 4.44
CA LEU A 178 17.03 -4.00 4.46
C LEU A 178 17.40 -4.49 5.87
N GLU A 179 17.13 -3.67 6.87
CA GLU A 179 17.32 -4.04 8.28
C GLU A 179 16.37 -5.17 8.70
N PHE A 180 15.11 -5.08 8.33
CA PHE A 180 14.11 -6.14 8.58
C PHE A 180 14.55 -7.48 7.98
N ILE A 181 14.93 -7.52 6.70
CA ILE A 181 15.37 -8.73 6.00
C ILE A 181 16.60 -9.33 6.71
N ARG A 182 17.56 -8.50 7.11
CA ARG A 182 18.75 -8.95 7.85
C ARG A 182 18.39 -9.56 9.19
N ASN A 183 17.54 -8.89 9.98
CA ASN A 183 17.16 -9.35 11.32
C ASN A 183 16.41 -10.68 11.29
N VAL A 184 15.53 -10.88 10.29
CA VAL A 184 14.81 -12.15 10.13
C VAL A 184 15.79 -13.27 9.76
N LYS A 185 16.75 -13.01 8.89
CA LYS A 185 17.81 -13.98 8.55
C LYS A 185 18.62 -14.42 9.77
N GLU A 186 19.05 -13.48 10.58
CA GLU A 186 19.81 -13.77 11.80
C GLU A 186 19.01 -14.62 12.81
N LYS A 187 17.72 -14.31 12.98
CA LYS A 187 16.82 -15.11 13.83
C LYS A 187 16.65 -16.54 13.31
N LYS A 188 16.42 -16.71 12.00
CA LYS A 188 16.30 -18.04 11.38
C LYS A 188 17.59 -18.85 11.56
N PHE A 189 18.74 -18.23 11.37
CA PHE A 189 20.05 -18.88 11.54
C PHE A 189 20.29 -19.36 12.99
N LYS A 190 19.98 -18.52 13.98
CA LYS A 190 20.08 -18.88 15.41
C LYS A 190 19.17 -20.06 15.77
N ASN A 191 17.94 -20.07 15.27
CA ASN A 191 16.98 -21.15 15.54
C ASN A 191 17.44 -22.50 14.95
N ILE A 192 18.10 -22.52 13.79
CA ILE A 192 18.65 -23.74 13.18
C ILE A 192 19.80 -24.28 14.06
N GLN A 193 20.69 -23.42 14.56
CA GLN A 193 21.80 -23.83 15.43
C GLN A 193 21.34 -24.39 16.78
N HIS A 194 20.23 -23.90 17.33
CA HIS A 194 19.69 -24.39 18.60
C HIS A 194 18.77 -25.61 18.46
N GLY A 195 18.23 -25.85 17.25
CA GLY A 195 17.38 -27.01 16.95
C GLY A 195 18.14 -28.30 16.63
N THR A 196 19.44 -28.22 16.35
CA THR A 196 20.32 -29.38 16.06
C THR A 196 20.96 -30.01 17.31
N ASN A 197 20.65 -29.49 18.50
CA ASN A 197 21.16 -29.98 19.79
C ASN A 197 20.09 -30.70 20.67
N LYS A 198 19.09 -31.31 20.03
CA LYS A 198 18.14 -32.20 20.72
C LYS A 198 18.09 -33.57 20.08
#